data_95e40d4aa7c43baa40532256001fe61c
#
_entry.id   95e40d4aa7c43baa40532256001fe61c
#
_cell.length_a   1.000
_cell.length_b   1.000
_cell.length_c   1.000
_cell.angle_alpha   90.00
_cell.angle_beta   90.00
_cell.angle_gamma   90.00
#
_symmetry.space_group_name_H-M   'P 1'
#
loop_
_entity.id
_entity.type
_entity.pdbx_description
1 polymer ?
#
loop_
_entity_poly.entity_id
_entity_poly.type
_entity_poly.pdbx_seq_one_letter_code
_entity_poly.pdbx_strand_id
1 'polypeptide(L)'
;MSDLCDKTATELRSLIGRKDISPVELVESCIERIETTDKALNAVVTPTFDHARNEAAQAEKAVLDGDDLGLLHGLPIGIKDLEATSGILTTLGSQLYANHVPEKDQGSVANIRAEGGIVIGKTNTPEFGAGANTRNLVFGATGNPFAPGKTCGGSSGGSAVALATGMMPLASGSDYGGSLRTPAGFCGVVGIRPSPGVVAAEGRPVGLLPFSVLGPMGRAGEDAYLLLQAQMGVDPHDPFS
;
A
#
# COMPACT_ATOMS: atom_id res chain seq x y z
N MET A 1 4.21 -26.70 -3.09
CA MET A 1 3.55 -25.76 -2.14
C MET A 1 3.07 -24.56 -2.97
N SER A 2 1.85 -24.04 -2.76
CA SER A 2 1.43 -22.78 -3.40
C SER A 2 2.35 -21.66 -2.90
N ASP A 3 2.78 -20.79 -3.80
CA ASP A 3 3.58 -19.63 -3.47
C ASP A 3 2.86 -18.76 -2.43
N LEU A 4 3.56 -18.29 -1.40
CA LEU A 4 2.98 -17.42 -0.37
C LEU A 4 2.36 -16.15 -0.99
N CYS A 5 2.97 -15.65 -2.04
CA CYS A 5 2.50 -14.47 -2.77
C CYS A 5 1.12 -14.66 -3.43
N ASP A 6 0.64 -15.90 -3.62
CA ASP A 6 -0.67 -16.18 -4.24
C ASP A 6 -1.81 -16.27 -3.22
N LYS A 7 -1.49 -16.29 -1.91
CA LYS A 7 -2.48 -16.34 -0.84
C LYS A 7 -3.12 -14.97 -0.57
N THR A 8 -4.34 -14.98 -0.01
CA THR A 8 -5.00 -13.75 0.45
C THR A 8 -4.30 -13.17 1.70
N ALA A 9 -4.46 -11.88 1.95
CA ALA A 9 -3.90 -11.25 3.16
C ALA A 9 -4.50 -11.86 4.43
N THR A 10 -5.77 -12.18 4.41
CA THR A 10 -6.49 -12.82 5.54
C THR A 10 -5.96 -14.22 5.82
N GLU A 11 -5.69 -15.03 4.78
CA GLU A 11 -5.03 -16.34 4.94
C GLU A 11 -3.63 -16.18 5.51
N LEU A 12 -2.81 -15.28 4.95
CA LEU A 12 -1.43 -15.03 5.41
C LEU A 12 -1.41 -14.58 6.87
N ARG A 13 -2.29 -13.64 7.25
CA ARG A 13 -2.40 -13.17 8.64
C ARG A 13 -2.76 -14.34 9.61
N SER A 14 -3.66 -15.22 9.17
CA SER A 14 -4.04 -16.42 9.94
C SER A 14 -2.88 -17.40 10.07
N LEU A 15 -2.13 -17.66 8.98
CA LEU A 15 -0.97 -18.55 8.99
C LEU A 15 0.13 -18.03 9.92
N ILE A 16 0.41 -16.73 9.90
CA ILE A 16 1.36 -16.07 10.82
C ILE A 16 0.91 -16.28 12.29
N GLY A 17 -0.35 -16.00 12.58
CA GLY A 17 -0.88 -16.13 13.94
C GLY A 17 -0.83 -17.56 14.50
N ARG A 18 -0.91 -18.58 13.62
CA ARG A 18 -0.76 -19.99 13.99
C ARG A 18 0.69 -20.49 13.98
N LYS A 19 1.65 -19.65 13.61
CA LYS A 19 3.06 -20.00 13.44
C LYS A 19 3.31 -21.01 12.31
N ASP A 20 2.40 -21.08 11.32
CA ASP A 20 2.53 -21.96 10.15
C ASP A 20 3.49 -21.39 9.11
N ILE A 21 3.65 -20.05 9.08
CA ILE A 21 4.65 -19.30 8.31
C ILE A 21 5.22 -18.18 9.17
N SER A 22 6.44 -17.72 8.87
CA SER A 22 7.02 -16.56 9.52
C SER A 22 6.77 -15.27 8.71
N PRO A 23 6.70 -14.09 9.38
CA PRO A 23 6.76 -12.79 8.70
C PRO A 23 8.00 -12.64 7.81
N VAL A 24 9.14 -13.20 8.21
CA VAL A 24 10.40 -13.16 7.44
C VAL A 24 10.26 -13.93 6.13
N GLU A 25 9.73 -15.17 6.17
CA GLU A 25 9.47 -15.95 4.95
C GLU A 25 8.53 -15.23 3.98
N LEU A 26 7.48 -14.59 4.49
CA LEU A 26 6.52 -13.86 3.67
C LEU A 26 7.16 -12.63 3.03
N VAL A 27 7.90 -11.82 3.80
CA VAL A 27 8.57 -10.61 3.28
C VAL A 27 9.60 -10.99 2.22
N GLU A 28 10.42 -12.03 2.43
CA GLU A 28 11.39 -12.49 1.43
C GLU A 28 10.69 -12.99 0.15
N SER A 29 9.59 -13.74 0.27
CA SER A 29 8.82 -14.16 -0.91
C SER A 29 8.28 -12.97 -1.70
N CYS A 30 7.80 -11.92 -1.02
CA CYS A 30 7.34 -10.70 -1.68
C CYS A 30 8.49 -9.92 -2.33
N ILE A 31 9.64 -9.82 -1.67
CA ILE A 31 10.85 -9.17 -2.22
C ILE A 31 11.27 -9.88 -3.52
N GLU A 32 11.40 -11.20 -3.50
CA GLU A 32 11.75 -11.98 -4.68
C GLU A 32 10.74 -11.78 -5.82
N ARG A 33 9.43 -11.75 -5.51
CA ARG A 33 8.37 -11.48 -6.47
C ARG A 33 8.51 -10.06 -7.07
N ILE A 34 8.82 -9.04 -6.26
CA ILE A 34 9.05 -7.67 -6.74
C ILE A 34 10.28 -7.64 -7.67
N GLU A 35 11.42 -8.19 -7.24
CA GLU A 35 12.67 -8.16 -8.00
C GLU A 35 12.56 -8.87 -9.36
N THR A 36 11.75 -9.92 -9.45
CA THR A 36 11.57 -10.68 -10.69
C THR A 36 10.53 -10.06 -11.61
N THR A 37 9.46 -9.49 -11.07
CA THR A 37 8.27 -9.09 -11.85
C THR A 37 8.24 -7.60 -12.17
N ASP A 38 8.69 -6.75 -11.25
CA ASP A 38 8.47 -5.30 -11.34
C ASP A 38 9.33 -4.59 -12.39
N LYS A 39 10.42 -5.19 -12.83
CA LYS A 39 11.28 -4.64 -13.89
C LYS A 39 10.53 -4.30 -15.18
N ALA A 40 9.47 -5.05 -15.49
CA ALA A 40 8.66 -4.85 -16.68
C ALA A 40 7.46 -3.91 -16.42
N LEU A 41 7.12 -3.65 -15.15
CA LEU A 41 5.86 -3.01 -14.76
C LEU A 41 6.06 -1.66 -14.07
N ASN A 42 7.12 -1.47 -13.30
CA ASN A 42 7.45 -0.23 -12.60
C ASN A 42 6.33 0.21 -11.62
N ALA A 43 5.88 -0.72 -10.79
CA ALA A 43 4.82 -0.51 -9.81
C ALA A 43 5.35 -0.05 -8.44
N VAL A 44 6.49 -0.62 -7.98
CA VAL A 44 7.15 -0.31 -6.71
C VAL A 44 8.35 0.58 -6.98
N VAL A 45 8.21 1.87 -6.74
CA VAL A 45 9.18 2.89 -7.18
C VAL A 45 10.20 3.30 -6.13
N THR A 46 9.93 3.02 -4.86
CA THR A 46 10.88 3.20 -3.74
C THR A 46 10.79 1.94 -2.87
N PRO A 47 11.55 0.89 -3.19
CA PRO A 47 11.60 -0.30 -2.35
C PRO A 47 12.31 -0.02 -1.02
N THR A 48 11.84 -0.66 0.05
CA THR A 48 12.36 -0.52 1.42
C THR A 48 12.76 -1.86 2.01
N PHE A 49 13.40 -2.71 1.21
CA PHE A 49 13.63 -4.12 1.54
C PHE A 49 14.38 -4.35 2.84
N ASP A 50 15.47 -3.62 3.08
CA ASP A 50 16.25 -3.78 4.33
C ASP A 50 15.44 -3.36 5.56
N HIS A 51 14.61 -2.31 5.42
CA HIS A 51 13.71 -1.89 6.47
C HIS A 51 12.62 -2.95 6.73
N ALA A 52 12.02 -3.47 5.65
CA ALA A 52 11.00 -4.51 5.73
C ALA A 52 11.55 -5.81 6.36
N ARG A 53 12.79 -6.20 6.05
CA ARG A 53 13.46 -7.35 6.70
C ARG A 53 13.62 -7.15 8.20
N ASN A 54 14.03 -5.96 8.62
CA ASN A 54 14.18 -5.64 10.04
C ASN A 54 12.84 -5.65 10.78
N GLU A 55 11.80 -5.07 10.18
CA GLU A 55 10.43 -5.09 10.73
C GLU A 55 9.88 -6.52 10.77
N ALA A 56 10.14 -7.33 9.75
CA ALA A 56 9.72 -8.74 9.71
C ALA A 56 10.35 -9.59 10.82
N ALA A 57 11.64 -9.40 11.09
CA ALA A 57 12.33 -10.09 12.19
C ALA A 57 11.76 -9.70 13.56
N GLN A 58 11.38 -8.43 13.75
CA GLN A 58 10.71 -7.98 14.97
C GLN A 58 9.30 -8.57 15.10
N ALA A 59 8.56 -8.61 13.98
CA ALA A 59 7.23 -9.21 13.93
C ALA A 59 7.28 -10.72 14.21
N GLU A 60 8.25 -11.44 13.66
CA GLU A 60 8.46 -12.87 13.98
C GLU A 60 8.74 -13.11 15.46
N LYS A 61 9.61 -12.26 16.05
CA LYS A 61 9.90 -12.34 17.48
C LYS A 61 8.64 -12.17 18.33
N ALA A 62 7.80 -11.18 18.05
CA ALA A 62 6.54 -10.96 18.77
C ALA A 62 5.59 -12.17 18.67
N VAL A 63 5.50 -12.81 17.48
CA VAL A 63 4.74 -14.06 17.29
C VAL A 63 5.29 -15.18 18.16
N LEU A 64 6.61 -15.33 18.24
CA LEU A 64 7.24 -16.39 19.02
C LEU A 64 7.08 -16.16 20.53
N ASP A 65 7.19 -14.91 20.98
CA ASP A 65 7.04 -14.52 22.38
C ASP A 65 5.57 -14.61 22.86
N GLY A 66 4.61 -14.68 21.92
CA GLY A 66 3.18 -14.81 22.23
C GLY A 66 2.52 -13.48 22.57
N ASP A 67 3.04 -12.39 22.02
CA ASP A 67 2.47 -11.05 22.17
C ASP A 67 1.09 -10.92 21.51
N ASP A 68 0.30 -9.92 21.92
CA ASP A 68 -0.93 -9.55 21.23
C ASP A 68 -0.59 -8.96 19.85
N LEU A 69 -1.13 -9.59 18.81
CA LEU A 69 -0.81 -9.25 17.43
C LEU A 69 -1.89 -8.37 16.80
N GLY A 70 -1.48 -7.22 16.24
CA GLY A 70 -2.35 -6.32 15.48
C GLY A 70 -3.00 -6.97 14.25
N LEU A 71 -3.97 -6.29 13.66
CA LEU A 71 -4.75 -6.78 12.51
C LEU A 71 -3.88 -7.11 11.29
N LEU A 72 -2.83 -6.33 11.06
CA LEU A 72 -1.93 -6.44 9.90
C LEU A 72 -0.59 -7.08 10.24
N HIS A 73 -0.45 -7.62 11.43
CA HIS A 73 0.84 -8.06 11.97
C HIS A 73 1.60 -8.99 11.01
N GLY A 74 2.80 -8.54 10.62
CA GLY A 74 3.69 -9.30 9.74
C GLY A 74 3.34 -9.28 8.25
N LEU A 75 2.27 -8.55 7.83
CA LEU A 75 1.89 -8.45 6.42
C LEU A 75 2.67 -7.34 5.69
N PRO A 76 3.35 -7.62 4.56
CA PRO A 76 3.98 -6.60 3.73
C PRO A 76 2.92 -5.76 2.98
N ILE A 77 3.07 -4.44 3.03
CA ILE A 77 2.10 -3.48 2.50
C ILE A 77 2.81 -2.43 1.64
N GLY A 78 2.24 -2.16 0.46
CA GLY A 78 2.67 -1.05 -0.38
C GLY A 78 1.97 0.25 0.00
N ILE A 79 2.72 1.33 0.14
CA ILE A 79 2.17 2.64 0.44
C ILE A 79 2.23 3.52 -0.80
N LYS A 80 1.09 4.07 -1.21
CA LYS A 80 1.05 4.98 -2.37
C LYS A 80 1.98 6.16 -2.17
N ASP A 81 2.72 6.55 -3.20
CA ASP A 81 3.72 7.64 -3.14
C ASP A 81 3.12 9.06 -3.04
N LEU A 82 1.89 9.15 -2.54
CA LEU A 82 1.23 10.39 -2.08
C LEU A 82 1.11 10.46 -0.56
N GLU A 83 1.30 9.35 0.14
CA GLU A 83 1.12 9.25 1.58
C GLU A 83 2.47 9.40 2.26
N ALA A 84 2.62 10.44 3.08
CA ALA A 84 3.85 10.69 3.83
C ALA A 84 4.19 9.48 4.71
N THR A 85 5.42 8.98 4.55
CA THR A 85 5.92 7.80 5.26
C THR A 85 7.26 8.17 5.89
N SER A 86 7.31 8.19 7.21
CA SER A 86 8.49 8.62 7.97
C SER A 86 9.75 7.85 7.59
N GLY A 87 10.83 8.57 7.30
CA GLY A 87 12.10 7.98 6.93
C GLY A 87 12.17 7.35 5.53
N ILE A 88 11.08 7.39 4.75
CA ILE A 88 11.01 6.78 3.41
C ILE A 88 10.76 7.86 2.37
N LEU A 89 11.55 7.85 1.29
CA LEU A 89 11.40 8.76 0.16
C LEU A 89 9.94 8.77 -0.33
N THR A 90 9.33 9.96 -0.34
CA THR A 90 7.93 10.17 -0.76
C THR A 90 7.91 11.35 -1.73
N THR A 91 7.85 11.06 -3.03
CA THR A 91 8.08 12.07 -4.07
C THR A 91 6.82 12.76 -4.55
N LEU A 92 5.64 12.26 -4.18
CA LEU A 92 4.35 12.72 -4.73
C LEU A 92 4.30 12.61 -6.28
N GLY A 93 5.17 11.79 -6.89
CA GLY A 93 5.35 11.70 -8.33
C GLY A 93 5.92 12.97 -8.98
N SER A 94 6.46 13.92 -8.21
CA SER A 94 6.92 15.22 -8.67
C SER A 94 8.43 15.41 -8.52
N GLN A 95 9.05 15.98 -9.54
CA GLN A 95 10.48 16.35 -9.46
C GLN A 95 10.78 17.37 -8.36
N LEU A 96 9.79 18.16 -7.93
CA LEU A 96 9.93 19.09 -6.79
C LEU A 96 10.20 18.38 -5.49
N TYR A 97 9.74 17.14 -5.36
CA TYR A 97 9.86 16.29 -4.17
C TYR A 97 10.77 15.07 -4.39
N ALA A 98 11.57 15.06 -5.45
CA ALA A 98 12.39 13.90 -5.83
C ALA A 98 13.37 13.41 -4.73
N ASN A 99 13.67 14.26 -3.75
CA ASN A 99 14.53 13.92 -2.60
C ASN A 99 13.82 14.14 -1.25
N HIS A 100 12.50 14.24 -1.24
CA HIS A 100 11.75 14.52 -0.03
C HIS A 100 11.54 13.24 0.82
N VAL A 101 12.03 13.28 2.04
CA VAL A 101 11.82 12.24 3.04
C VAL A 101 11.04 12.83 4.20
N PRO A 102 9.77 12.42 4.42
CA PRO A 102 8.96 12.93 5.52
C PRO A 102 9.56 12.56 6.90
N GLU A 103 9.41 13.45 7.86
CA GLU A 103 9.81 13.19 9.25
C GLU A 103 8.74 12.43 10.04
N LYS A 104 7.49 12.43 9.55
CA LYS A 104 6.34 11.80 10.22
C LYS A 104 5.51 11.00 9.22
N ASP A 105 4.92 9.93 9.73
CA ASP A 105 3.90 9.20 8.99
C ASP A 105 2.61 10.05 8.88
N GLN A 106 1.93 9.97 7.75
CA GLN A 106 0.53 10.35 7.64
C GLN A 106 -0.33 9.41 8.51
N GLY A 107 -1.42 9.89 9.09
CA GLY A 107 -2.23 9.14 10.04
C GLY A 107 -2.65 7.74 9.57
N SER A 108 -3.05 7.61 8.30
CA SER A 108 -3.36 6.29 7.69
C SER A 108 -2.18 5.32 7.71
N VAL A 109 -0.96 5.82 7.47
CA VAL A 109 0.29 5.03 7.51
C VAL A 109 0.67 4.68 8.94
N ALA A 110 0.54 5.65 9.86
CA ALA A 110 0.77 5.41 11.29
C ALA A 110 -0.14 4.30 11.84
N ASN A 111 -1.43 4.30 11.45
CA ASN A 111 -2.38 3.26 11.82
C ASN A 111 -1.99 1.89 11.24
N ILE A 112 -1.57 1.83 9.97
CA ILE A 112 -1.08 0.58 9.35
C ILE A 112 0.09 0.01 10.15
N ARG A 113 1.07 0.86 10.52
CA ARG A 113 2.23 0.43 11.32
C ARG A 113 1.83 0.01 12.74
N ALA A 114 0.92 0.75 13.38
CA ALA A 114 0.43 0.43 14.73
C ALA A 114 -0.26 -0.96 14.77
N GLU A 115 -0.91 -1.35 13.67
CA GLU A 115 -1.50 -2.69 13.50
C GLU A 115 -0.49 -3.75 13.04
N GLY A 116 0.81 -3.43 13.02
CA GLY A 116 1.90 -4.36 12.72
C GLY A 116 2.13 -4.62 11.24
N GLY A 117 1.58 -3.77 10.35
CA GLY A 117 1.85 -3.82 8.91
C GLY A 117 3.28 -3.38 8.59
N ILE A 118 3.94 -4.10 7.67
CA ILE A 118 5.33 -3.88 7.25
C ILE A 118 5.35 -3.11 5.94
N VAL A 119 5.96 -1.92 5.92
CA VAL A 119 6.08 -1.13 4.67
C VAL A 119 7.17 -1.71 3.79
N ILE A 120 6.79 -2.37 2.67
CA ILE A 120 7.75 -3.00 1.74
C ILE A 120 8.20 -2.05 0.62
N GLY A 121 7.51 -0.94 0.40
CA GLY A 121 7.89 0.07 -0.58
C GLY A 121 6.79 1.05 -0.89
N LYS A 122 7.15 2.11 -1.67
CA LYS A 122 6.20 3.09 -2.21
C LYS A 122 5.75 2.65 -3.59
N THR A 123 4.45 2.80 -3.87
CA THR A 123 3.84 2.44 -5.15
C THR A 123 3.61 3.67 -6.02
N ASN A 124 3.82 3.52 -7.32
CA ASN A 124 3.81 4.61 -8.29
C ASN A 124 2.44 5.30 -8.43
N THR A 125 2.49 6.60 -8.72
CA THR A 125 1.34 7.50 -8.88
C THR A 125 1.66 8.55 -9.95
N PRO A 126 0.69 9.15 -10.66
CA PRO A 126 0.96 10.39 -11.41
C PRO A 126 1.29 11.55 -10.47
N GLU A 127 1.95 12.58 -10.99
CA GLU A 127 2.34 13.77 -10.23
C GLU A 127 1.15 14.33 -9.44
N PHE A 128 1.31 14.48 -8.11
CA PHE A 128 0.28 14.89 -7.13
C PHE A 128 -1.03 14.08 -7.19
N GLY A 129 -1.01 12.88 -7.76
CA GLY A 129 -2.20 12.09 -7.99
C GLY A 129 -3.12 12.64 -9.08
N ALA A 130 -2.69 13.65 -9.82
CA ALA A 130 -3.47 14.34 -10.83
C ALA A 130 -3.43 13.58 -12.16
N GLY A 131 -4.44 12.77 -12.43
CA GLY A 131 -4.59 12.04 -13.70
C GLY A 131 -5.07 10.61 -13.54
N ALA A 132 -5.62 10.09 -14.64
CA ALA A 132 -6.18 8.74 -14.72
C ALA A 132 -5.16 7.69 -15.22
N ASN A 133 -3.91 8.09 -15.45
CA ASN A 133 -2.82 7.22 -15.91
C ASN A 133 -1.63 7.37 -14.98
N THR A 134 -1.09 6.26 -14.52
CA THR A 134 0.05 6.24 -13.59
C THR A 134 1.36 6.40 -14.35
N ARG A 135 1.77 7.68 -14.48
CA ARG A 135 3.06 8.09 -15.05
C ARG A 135 3.50 9.43 -14.45
N ASN A 136 4.79 9.59 -14.27
CA ASN A 136 5.39 10.85 -13.82
C ASN A 136 6.82 11.01 -14.38
N LEU A 137 7.44 12.16 -14.12
CA LEU A 137 8.79 12.48 -14.60
C LEU A 137 9.90 11.98 -13.64
N VAL A 138 9.56 11.50 -12.46
CA VAL A 138 10.54 10.94 -11.49
C VAL A 138 10.84 9.49 -11.83
N PHE A 139 9.79 8.68 -12.00
CA PHE A 139 9.91 7.22 -12.11
C PHE A 139 9.45 6.66 -13.46
N GLY A 140 8.77 7.45 -14.29
CA GLY A 140 8.20 6.98 -15.53
C GLY A 140 6.78 6.41 -15.38
N ALA A 141 6.39 5.53 -16.28
CA ALA A 141 5.06 4.95 -16.36
C ALA A 141 5.01 3.55 -15.72
N THR A 142 3.88 3.23 -15.09
CA THR A 142 3.54 1.87 -14.68
C THR A 142 2.73 1.17 -15.77
N GLY A 143 3.18 -0.02 -16.17
CA GLY A 143 2.52 -0.87 -17.16
C GLY A 143 1.35 -1.66 -16.56
N ASN A 144 0.36 -1.98 -17.40
CA ASN A 144 -0.75 -2.85 -17.00
C ASN A 144 -0.26 -4.31 -16.81
N PRO A 145 -0.70 -5.06 -15.78
CA PRO A 145 -0.19 -6.40 -15.50
C PRO A 145 -0.51 -7.42 -16.61
N PHE A 146 -1.59 -7.21 -17.38
CA PHE A 146 -1.99 -8.09 -18.49
C PHE A 146 -1.41 -7.66 -19.85
N ALA A 147 -1.00 -6.39 -19.97
CA ALA A 147 -0.43 -5.80 -21.18
C ALA A 147 0.51 -4.62 -20.82
N PRO A 148 1.79 -4.86 -20.52
CA PRO A 148 2.73 -3.86 -19.98
C PRO A 148 2.86 -2.58 -20.81
N GLY A 149 2.58 -2.61 -22.11
CA GLY A 149 2.57 -1.44 -22.97
C GLY A 149 1.31 -0.57 -22.88
N LYS A 150 0.31 -0.96 -22.07
CA LYS A 150 -0.95 -0.24 -21.87
C LYS A 150 -1.01 0.37 -20.46
N THR A 151 -1.93 1.33 -20.28
CA THR A 151 -2.16 1.94 -18.97
C THR A 151 -2.76 0.96 -17.98
N CYS A 152 -2.33 1.05 -16.73
CA CYS A 152 -2.94 0.36 -15.57
C CYS A 152 -4.06 1.18 -14.92
N GLY A 153 -4.39 2.34 -15.50
CA GLY A 153 -5.26 3.31 -14.82
C GLY A 153 -4.49 4.16 -13.80
N GLY A 154 -5.21 4.91 -12.99
CA GLY A 154 -4.61 5.80 -11.97
C GLY A 154 -5.70 6.47 -11.10
N SER A 155 -5.23 7.16 -10.06
CA SER A 155 -3.85 7.48 -9.72
C SER A 155 -3.16 6.42 -8.82
N SER A 156 -3.84 5.43 -8.24
CA SER A 156 -3.24 4.33 -7.45
C SER A 156 -2.83 3.14 -8.32
N GLY A 157 -2.24 3.40 -9.52
CA GLY A 157 -1.94 2.33 -10.48
C GLY A 157 -0.79 1.44 -10.03
N GLY A 158 0.24 1.97 -9.39
CA GLY A 158 1.32 1.17 -8.82
C GLY A 158 0.79 0.16 -7.80
N SER A 159 -0.09 0.60 -6.89
CA SER A 159 -0.75 -0.27 -5.90
C SER A 159 -1.56 -1.39 -6.57
N ALA A 160 -2.37 -1.04 -7.58
CA ALA A 160 -3.18 -2.02 -8.28
C ALA A 160 -2.34 -3.07 -9.02
N VAL A 161 -1.26 -2.64 -9.68
CA VAL A 161 -0.35 -3.54 -10.41
C VAL A 161 0.41 -4.45 -9.45
N ALA A 162 0.94 -3.92 -8.36
CA ALA A 162 1.66 -4.69 -7.35
C ALA A 162 0.76 -5.79 -6.74
N LEU A 163 -0.51 -5.49 -6.46
CA LEU A 163 -1.48 -6.47 -5.98
C LEU A 163 -1.80 -7.53 -7.04
N ALA A 164 -2.11 -7.10 -8.27
CA ALA A 164 -2.50 -8.01 -9.36
C ALA A 164 -1.41 -9.03 -9.72
N THR A 165 -0.15 -8.68 -9.47
CA THR A 165 1.01 -9.53 -9.76
C THR A 165 1.56 -10.26 -8.52
N GLY A 166 0.88 -10.15 -7.38
CA GLY A 166 1.28 -10.82 -6.15
C GLY A 166 2.55 -10.28 -5.50
N MET A 167 3.00 -9.09 -5.84
CA MET A 167 4.18 -8.46 -5.22
C MET A 167 3.98 -8.19 -3.72
N MET A 168 2.73 -8.01 -3.31
CA MET A 168 2.31 -7.82 -1.93
C MET A 168 0.83 -8.14 -1.77
N PRO A 169 0.37 -8.52 -0.57
CA PRO A 169 -1.05 -8.86 -0.34
C PRO A 169 -1.96 -7.63 -0.20
N LEU A 170 -1.44 -6.49 0.27
CA LEU A 170 -2.19 -5.27 0.57
C LEU A 170 -1.45 -4.03 0.05
N ALA A 171 -2.22 -3.01 -0.32
CA ALA A 171 -1.65 -1.70 -0.65
C ALA A 171 -2.62 -0.56 -0.31
N SER A 172 -2.08 0.60 0.06
CA SER A 172 -2.87 1.81 0.24
C SER A 172 -3.13 2.54 -1.08
N GLY A 173 -4.11 3.42 -1.07
CA GLY A 173 -4.42 4.28 -2.20
C GLY A 173 -5.29 5.47 -1.79
N SER A 174 -5.62 6.29 -2.77
CA SER A 174 -6.52 7.44 -2.58
C SER A 174 -7.45 7.60 -3.77
N ASP A 175 -8.60 8.25 -3.56
CA ASP A 175 -9.62 8.43 -4.60
C ASP A 175 -10.25 9.82 -4.50
N TYR A 176 -9.93 10.68 -5.47
CA TYR A 176 -10.62 11.95 -5.66
C TYR A 176 -11.73 11.81 -6.72
N GLY A 177 -11.40 11.20 -7.87
CA GLY A 177 -12.31 11.05 -9.01
C GLY A 177 -12.29 9.63 -9.60
N GLY A 178 -12.03 8.59 -8.79
CA GLY A 178 -11.95 7.19 -9.23
C GLY A 178 -10.60 6.53 -8.98
N SER A 179 -9.67 7.20 -8.28
CA SER A 179 -8.27 6.77 -8.25
C SER A 179 -7.98 5.51 -7.41
N LEU A 180 -8.93 4.96 -6.64
CA LEU A 180 -8.93 3.59 -6.10
C LEU A 180 -9.61 2.64 -7.09
N ARG A 181 -10.81 3.00 -7.54
CA ARG A 181 -11.72 2.16 -8.32
C ARG A 181 -11.27 1.93 -9.76
N THR A 182 -10.79 2.99 -10.43
CA THR A 182 -10.34 2.90 -11.82
C THR A 182 -9.16 1.95 -11.99
N PRO A 183 -8.02 2.11 -11.27
CA PRO A 183 -6.91 1.17 -11.42
C PRO A 183 -7.28 -0.24 -10.93
N ALA A 184 -8.12 -0.38 -9.90
CA ALA A 184 -8.63 -1.68 -9.46
C ALA A 184 -9.36 -2.41 -10.58
N GLY A 185 -10.27 -1.72 -11.29
CA GLY A 185 -10.98 -2.28 -12.46
C GLY A 185 -10.06 -2.63 -13.62
N PHE A 186 -9.02 -1.81 -13.88
CA PHE A 186 -8.04 -2.07 -14.96
C PHE A 186 -7.10 -3.24 -14.69
N CYS A 187 -6.84 -3.52 -13.40
CA CYS A 187 -5.88 -4.54 -12.97
C CYS A 187 -6.54 -5.80 -12.38
N GLY A 188 -7.89 -5.84 -12.29
CA GLY A 188 -8.61 -7.01 -11.76
C GLY A 188 -8.43 -7.22 -10.25
N VAL A 189 -8.33 -6.15 -9.48
CA VAL A 189 -8.22 -6.16 -8.01
C VAL A 189 -9.34 -5.36 -7.36
N VAL A 190 -9.39 -5.32 -6.03
CA VAL A 190 -10.40 -4.59 -5.27
C VAL A 190 -9.80 -3.27 -4.76
N GLY A 191 -10.51 -2.16 -4.97
CA GLY A 191 -10.23 -0.87 -4.38
C GLY A 191 -11.50 -0.30 -3.75
N ILE A 192 -11.48 -0.03 -2.45
CA ILE A 192 -12.63 0.50 -1.72
C ILE A 192 -12.48 2.00 -1.58
N ARG A 193 -13.44 2.76 -2.12
CA ARG A 193 -13.60 4.17 -1.81
C ARG A 193 -14.53 4.31 -0.60
N PRO A 194 -14.01 4.58 0.61
CA PRO A 194 -14.86 4.81 1.78
C PRO A 194 -15.56 6.18 1.70
N SER A 195 -16.49 6.41 2.60
CA SER A 195 -17.05 7.75 2.83
C SER A 195 -15.95 8.67 3.40
N PRO A 196 -16.03 10.00 3.15
CA PRO A 196 -15.12 10.95 3.78
C PRO A 196 -15.13 10.79 5.31
N GLY A 197 -13.94 10.79 5.91
CA GLY A 197 -13.75 10.67 7.36
C GLY A 197 -13.65 9.25 7.89
N VAL A 198 -14.06 8.21 7.15
CA VAL A 198 -13.89 6.82 7.59
C VAL A 198 -12.41 6.48 7.74
N VAL A 199 -11.60 6.87 6.78
CA VAL A 199 -10.13 6.96 6.93
C VAL A 199 -9.82 8.44 7.05
N ALA A 200 -9.32 8.85 8.19
CA ALA A 200 -8.99 10.24 8.43
C ALA A 200 -7.88 10.72 7.49
N ALA A 201 -8.00 11.95 7.01
CA ALA A 201 -7.05 12.56 6.09
C ALA A 201 -6.72 13.98 6.56
N GLU A 202 -5.74 14.07 7.43
CA GLU A 202 -5.19 15.34 7.88
C GLU A 202 -4.56 16.12 6.72
N GLY A 203 -4.56 17.44 6.81
CA GLY A 203 -3.91 18.29 5.82
C GLY A 203 -4.66 18.38 4.47
N ARG A 204 -5.98 18.27 4.48
CA ARG A 204 -6.79 18.51 3.26
C ARG A 204 -6.51 19.92 2.72
N PRO A 205 -6.18 20.06 1.43
CA PRO A 205 -5.79 21.36 0.83
C PRO A 205 -6.85 22.45 0.97
N VAL A 206 -8.13 22.03 0.99
CA VAL A 206 -9.28 22.91 1.27
C VAL A 206 -10.14 22.19 2.29
N GLY A 207 -10.07 22.59 3.55
CA GLY A 207 -10.51 21.87 4.74
C GLY A 207 -11.93 21.28 4.71
N LEU A 208 -12.84 21.80 3.89
CA LEU A 208 -14.22 21.32 3.81
C LEU A 208 -14.55 20.63 2.48
N LEU A 209 -13.56 20.26 1.65
CA LEU A 209 -13.82 19.51 0.43
C LEU A 209 -13.73 17.98 0.68
N PRO A 210 -14.85 17.25 0.56
CA PRO A 210 -14.91 15.82 0.86
C PRO A 210 -14.46 14.92 -0.30
N PHE A 211 -13.90 15.47 -1.38
CA PHE A 211 -13.69 14.72 -2.61
C PHE A 211 -12.54 13.71 -2.53
N SER A 212 -11.44 14.09 -1.87
CA SER A 212 -10.31 13.18 -1.69
C SER A 212 -10.52 12.30 -0.47
N VAL A 213 -10.38 10.99 -0.65
CA VAL A 213 -10.39 10.00 0.43
C VAL A 213 -9.19 9.09 0.30
N LEU A 214 -8.67 8.63 1.43
CA LEU A 214 -7.74 7.52 1.51
C LEU A 214 -8.52 6.22 1.58
N GLY A 215 -7.91 5.11 1.16
CA GLY A 215 -8.58 3.82 1.25
C GLY A 215 -7.70 2.65 0.86
N PRO A 216 -8.20 1.44 1.15
CA PRO A 216 -7.48 0.20 0.95
C PRO A 216 -7.63 -0.35 -0.46
N MET A 217 -6.63 -1.15 -0.84
CA MET A 217 -6.67 -2.02 -1.99
C MET A 217 -6.17 -3.42 -1.60
N GLY A 218 -6.77 -4.45 -2.19
CA GLY A 218 -6.43 -5.87 -1.99
C GLY A 218 -6.82 -6.70 -3.20
N ARG A 219 -6.41 -7.97 -3.23
CA ARG A 219 -6.84 -8.89 -4.30
C ARG A 219 -8.28 -9.37 -4.12
N ALA A 220 -8.72 -9.52 -2.87
CA ALA A 220 -10.06 -9.94 -2.50
C ALA A 220 -10.78 -8.87 -1.66
N GLY A 221 -12.10 -8.96 -1.56
CA GLY A 221 -12.90 -8.01 -0.78
C GLY A 221 -12.55 -8.03 0.71
N GLU A 222 -12.34 -9.22 1.27
CA GLU A 222 -11.91 -9.42 2.66
C GLU A 222 -10.53 -8.84 2.94
N ASP A 223 -9.59 -8.89 1.99
CA ASP A 223 -8.26 -8.29 2.11
C ASP A 223 -8.35 -6.77 2.19
N ALA A 224 -9.10 -6.18 1.26
CA ALA A 224 -9.33 -4.73 1.27
C ALA A 224 -10.07 -4.27 2.53
N TYR A 225 -11.01 -5.07 3.03
CA TYR A 225 -11.72 -4.78 4.27
C TYR A 225 -10.80 -4.88 5.51
N LEU A 226 -9.92 -5.88 5.57
CA LEU A 226 -8.91 -6.01 6.63
C LEU A 226 -8.03 -4.75 6.71
N LEU A 227 -7.55 -4.26 5.56
CA LEU A 227 -6.75 -3.02 5.53
C LEU A 227 -7.61 -1.79 5.90
N LEU A 228 -8.88 -1.75 5.48
CA LEU A 228 -9.78 -0.66 5.87
C LEU A 228 -9.93 -0.58 7.39
N GLN A 229 -10.14 -1.72 8.05
CA GLN A 229 -10.27 -1.76 9.51
C GLN A 229 -9.05 -1.16 10.23
N ALA A 230 -7.85 -1.45 9.72
CA ALA A 230 -6.61 -0.89 10.26
C ALA A 230 -6.44 0.62 9.96
N GLN A 231 -6.93 1.09 8.81
CA GLN A 231 -6.84 2.49 8.43
C GLN A 231 -7.88 3.40 9.09
N MET A 232 -9.04 2.83 9.53
CA MET A 232 -10.12 3.60 10.13
C MET A 232 -9.67 4.24 11.46
N GLY A 233 -10.16 5.45 11.70
CA GLY A 233 -9.90 6.13 12.95
C GLY A 233 -10.34 7.59 12.91
N VAL A 234 -10.47 8.18 14.09
CA VAL A 234 -10.79 9.59 14.26
C VAL A 234 -9.48 10.37 14.36
N ASP A 235 -9.34 11.43 13.59
CA ASP A 235 -8.26 12.41 13.71
C ASP A 235 -8.86 13.82 13.91
N PRO A 236 -8.51 14.54 15.00
CA PRO A 236 -9.05 15.87 15.26
C PRO A 236 -8.69 16.92 14.20
N HIS A 237 -7.74 16.62 13.30
CA HIS A 237 -7.35 17.48 12.19
C HIS A 237 -8.13 17.18 10.89
N ASP A 238 -8.97 16.13 10.84
CA ASP A 238 -9.90 15.89 9.74
C ASP A 238 -11.35 16.22 10.15
N PRO A 239 -11.95 17.27 9.58
CA PRO A 239 -13.30 17.69 9.99
C PRO A 239 -14.41 16.68 9.61
N PHE A 240 -14.08 15.61 8.91
CA PHE A 240 -15.04 14.57 8.50
C PHE A 240 -14.91 13.28 9.31
N SER A 241 -13.86 13.12 10.10
CA SER A 241 -13.65 11.90 10.90
C SER A 241 -14.40 11.91 12.23
#